data_f594a4ce4e368bf70eb22496adbdcdc5
#
_entry.id   f594a4ce4e368bf70eb22496adbdcdc5
#
_cell.length_a   1.000
_cell.length_b   1.000
_cell.length_c   1.000
_cell.angle_alpha   90.00
_cell.angle_beta   90.00
_cell.angle_gamma   90.00
#
_symmetry.space_group_name_H-M   'P 1'
#
loop_
_entity.id
_entity.type
_entity.pdbx_description
1 polymer ?
#
loop_
_entity_poly.entity_id
_entity_poly.type
_entity_poly.pdbx_seq_one_letter_code
_entity_poly.pdbx_strand_id
1 'polypeptide(L)'
;QTIGAEKDLAGQKILVTAGATAEKIDPVRFITNHSTGKMGCALARRAAMRGADVTLVCANMTVEPPPFVTVVKAESAEDMFNAVTSRAPKMDVIIKAAAVADYRPKTVAEEKIKKHDGGMSIELERTQDILAYLGAHKPAGQFLCGFAMETENLIENARGKLERKNLDMIAANSLRTKGAGFAGDTNVVTLLTKDETEELPMLSQDETADR
;
A
#
# COMPACT_ATOMS: atom_id res chain seq x y z
N GLN A 1 17.73 18.95 5.99
CA GLN A 1 17.53 19.36 4.57
C GLN A 1 16.04 19.41 4.16
N THR A 2 15.19 19.89 5.06
CA THR A 2 13.76 20.13 4.81
C THR A 2 13.46 21.60 4.55
N ILE A 3 14.47 22.41 4.25
CA ILE A 3 14.42 23.87 4.23
C ILE A 3 13.77 24.42 2.93
N GLY A 4 13.50 23.59 1.94
CA GLY A 4 13.00 24.04 0.63
C GLY A 4 11.59 23.60 0.23
N ALA A 5 10.90 22.77 1.03
CA ALA A 5 9.53 22.35 0.71
C ALA A 5 8.52 23.25 1.40
N GLU A 6 7.50 23.68 0.67
CA GLU A 6 6.32 24.33 1.24
C GLU A 6 5.68 23.43 2.30
N LYS A 7 5.20 24.00 3.42
CA LYS A 7 4.60 23.26 4.53
C LYS A 7 3.07 23.25 4.42
N ASP A 8 2.58 22.97 3.24
CA ASP A 8 1.15 22.97 2.89
C ASP A 8 0.36 21.82 3.53
N LEU A 9 1.04 20.78 4.04
CA LEU A 9 0.43 19.69 4.81
C LEU A 9 0.63 19.83 6.33
N ALA A 10 1.07 20.99 6.81
CA ALA A 10 1.24 21.22 8.24
C ALA A 10 -0.07 21.01 9.02
N GLY A 11 0.00 20.21 10.09
CA GLY A 11 -1.17 19.84 10.92
C GLY A 11 -1.99 18.66 10.41
N GLN A 12 -1.74 18.16 9.19
CA GLN A 12 -2.38 16.94 8.67
C GLN A 12 -1.77 15.69 9.27
N LYS A 13 -2.59 14.74 9.67
CA LYS A 13 -2.19 13.41 10.11
C LYS A 13 -2.38 12.42 8.96
N ILE A 14 -1.28 11.89 8.45
CA ILE A 14 -1.27 11.05 7.26
C ILE A 14 -0.77 9.64 7.61
N LEU A 15 -1.55 8.62 7.29
CA LEU A 15 -1.14 7.24 7.40
C LEU A 15 -0.82 6.69 6.00
N VAL A 16 0.38 6.16 5.83
CA VAL A 16 0.81 5.49 4.60
C VAL A 16 1.13 4.03 4.90
N THR A 17 0.72 3.11 4.02
CA THR A 17 1.16 1.71 4.11
C THR A 17 2.21 1.41 3.04
N ALA A 18 3.21 0.58 3.36
CA ALA A 18 4.31 0.25 2.44
C ALA A 18 4.77 -1.21 2.56
N GLY A 19 5.39 -1.71 1.50
CA GLY A 19 6.00 -3.05 1.45
C GLY A 19 5.01 -4.16 1.11
N ALA A 20 5.45 -5.39 1.28
CA ALA A 20 4.66 -6.60 1.02
C ALA A 20 4.44 -7.39 2.29
N THR A 21 3.19 -7.76 2.57
CA THR A 21 2.91 -8.69 3.68
C THR A 21 3.43 -10.08 3.37
N ALA A 22 3.75 -10.84 4.41
CA ALA A 22 4.24 -12.21 4.32
C ALA A 22 3.33 -13.12 5.13
N GLU A 23 2.71 -14.06 4.44
CA GLU A 23 1.77 -15.00 5.03
C GLU A 23 2.46 -16.33 5.29
N LYS A 24 2.66 -16.67 6.55
CA LYS A 24 3.44 -17.85 6.96
C LYS A 24 2.80 -19.15 6.49
N ILE A 25 3.62 -20.04 5.95
CA ILE A 25 3.27 -21.44 5.66
C ILE A 25 3.75 -22.30 6.84
N ASP A 26 4.96 -22.04 7.31
CA ASP A 26 5.62 -22.66 8.46
C ASP A 26 6.66 -21.67 9.04
N PRO A 27 7.45 -22.01 10.08
CA PRO A 27 8.43 -21.08 10.66
C PRO A 27 9.53 -20.60 9.69
N VAL A 28 9.65 -21.21 8.50
CA VAL A 28 10.74 -20.94 7.54
C VAL A 28 10.23 -20.33 6.25
N ARG A 29 9.00 -20.68 5.81
CA ARG A 29 8.46 -20.33 4.49
C ARG A 29 7.20 -19.49 4.60
N PHE A 30 7.03 -18.58 3.66
CA PHE A 30 5.88 -17.69 3.57
C PHE A 30 5.53 -17.39 2.11
N ILE A 31 4.31 -16.94 1.88
CA ILE A 31 3.82 -16.37 0.63
C ILE A 31 3.89 -14.86 0.75
N THR A 32 4.39 -14.18 -0.29
CA THR A 32 4.50 -12.73 -0.33
C THR A 32 4.36 -12.19 -1.75
N ASN A 33 4.33 -10.87 -1.88
CA ASN A 33 4.31 -10.13 -3.14
C ASN A 33 5.68 -9.53 -3.46
N HIS A 34 5.87 -9.08 -4.71
CA HIS A 34 7.14 -8.48 -5.17
C HIS A 34 7.31 -6.99 -4.80
N SER A 35 6.46 -6.42 -3.95
CA SER A 35 6.57 -5.01 -3.57
C SER A 35 7.87 -4.72 -2.79
N THR A 36 8.55 -3.67 -3.19
CA THR A 36 9.80 -3.20 -2.54
C THR A 36 9.57 -2.18 -1.43
N GLY A 37 8.37 -1.59 -1.35
CA GLY A 37 8.06 -0.51 -0.42
C GLY A 37 8.48 0.89 -0.88
N LYS A 38 9.20 1.03 -2.00
CA LYS A 38 9.73 2.31 -2.50
C LYS A 38 8.66 3.40 -2.59
N MET A 39 7.50 3.11 -3.23
CA MET A 39 6.44 4.10 -3.41
C MET A 39 5.85 4.57 -2.07
N GLY A 40 5.53 3.65 -1.17
CA GLY A 40 5.03 4.02 0.16
C GLY A 40 6.04 4.84 0.97
N CYS A 41 7.34 4.52 0.87
CA CYS A 41 8.40 5.31 1.50
C CYS A 41 8.54 6.70 0.86
N ALA A 42 8.39 6.83 -0.47
CA ALA A 42 8.39 8.11 -1.15
C ALA A 42 7.22 9.00 -0.70
N LEU A 43 6.00 8.45 -0.67
CA LEU A 43 4.81 9.13 -0.16
C LEU A 43 5.00 9.62 1.28
N ALA A 44 5.45 8.74 2.17
CA ALA A 44 5.70 9.09 3.57
C ALA A 44 6.77 10.19 3.71
N ARG A 45 7.86 10.09 2.96
CA ARG A 45 8.94 11.09 2.93
C ARG A 45 8.44 12.45 2.45
N ARG A 46 7.75 12.48 1.30
CA ARG A 46 7.26 13.74 0.72
C ARG A 46 6.22 14.41 1.61
N ALA A 47 5.27 13.64 2.16
CA ALA A 47 4.30 14.16 3.11
C ALA A 47 4.97 14.77 4.36
N ALA A 48 5.96 14.08 4.96
CA ALA A 48 6.72 14.60 6.10
C ALA A 48 7.52 15.85 5.73
N MET A 49 8.14 15.91 4.55
CA MET A 49 8.83 17.10 4.07
C MET A 49 7.88 18.30 3.87
N ARG A 50 6.63 18.07 3.51
CA ARG A 50 5.55 19.05 3.40
C ARG A 50 4.89 19.39 4.73
N GLY A 51 5.37 18.84 5.85
CA GLY A 51 4.97 19.23 7.21
C GLY A 51 3.91 18.38 7.87
N ALA A 52 3.47 17.28 7.25
CA ALA A 52 2.51 16.36 7.85
C ALA A 52 3.09 15.57 9.03
N ASP A 53 2.23 15.18 9.96
CA ASP A 53 2.50 14.14 10.96
C ASP A 53 2.23 12.77 10.31
N VAL A 54 3.30 12.04 9.98
CA VAL A 54 3.21 10.83 9.17
C VAL A 54 3.42 9.58 9.99
N THR A 55 2.47 8.65 9.88
CA THR A 55 2.60 7.26 10.35
C THR A 55 2.78 6.33 9.15
N LEU A 56 3.89 5.62 9.10
CA LEU A 56 4.19 4.61 8.09
C LEU A 56 3.97 3.21 8.67
N VAL A 57 2.91 2.53 8.24
CA VAL A 57 2.69 1.11 8.55
C VAL A 57 3.37 0.28 7.46
N CYS A 58 4.42 -0.43 7.81
CA CYS A 58 5.25 -1.13 6.85
C CYS A 58 5.37 -2.63 7.12
N ALA A 59 5.29 -3.41 6.04
CA ALA A 59 5.59 -4.83 5.99
C ALA A 59 7.04 -5.03 5.50
N ASN A 60 7.31 -6.12 4.77
CA ASN A 60 8.64 -6.36 4.22
C ASN A 60 8.97 -5.33 3.13
N MET A 61 10.11 -4.70 3.25
CA MET A 61 10.62 -3.70 2.31
C MET A 61 12.09 -3.98 2.00
N THR A 62 12.53 -3.53 0.83
CA THR A 62 13.95 -3.55 0.43
C THR A 62 14.64 -2.20 0.64
N VAL A 63 13.90 -1.22 1.13
CA VAL A 63 14.37 0.14 1.43
C VAL A 63 14.11 0.48 2.90
N GLU A 64 14.95 1.34 3.46
CA GLU A 64 14.77 1.84 4.82
C GLU A 64 13.61 2.83 4.90
N PRO A 65 12.84 2.82 6.00
CA PRO A 65 11.86 3.85 6.27
C PRO A 65 12.50 5.26 6.26
N PRO A 66 11.81 6.27 5.73
CA PRO A 66 12.33 7.63 5.74
C PRO A 66 12.45 8.16 7.19
N PRO A 67 13.40 9.09 7.46
CA PRO A 67 13.49 9.74 8.76
C PRO A 67 12.25 10.62 9.02
N PHE A 68 12.02 10.94 10.29
CA PHE A 68 10.96 11.86 10.76
C PHE A 68 9.52 11.36 10.53
N VAL A 69 9.33 10.05 10.40
CA VAL A 69 8.02 9.42 10.38
C VAL A 69 7.88 8.44 11.54
N THR A 70 6.66 8.25 12.03
CA THR A 70 6.37 7.20 13.00
C THR A 70 6.25 5.87 12.27
N VAL A 71 7.13 4.91 12.55
CA VAL A 71 7.15 3.60 11.90
C VAL A 71 6.40 2.57 12.74
N VAL A 72 5.46 1.87 12.13
CA VAL A 72 4.72 0.74 12.71
C VAL A 72 4.96 -0.48 11.82
N LYS A 73 5.54 -1.53 12.37
CA LYS A 73 5.77 -2.78 11.63
C LYS A 73 4.53 -3.68 11.66
N ALA A 74 4.26 -4.30 10.52
CA ALA A 74 3.16 -5.23 10.30
C ALA A 74 3.66 -6.34 9.35
N GLU A 75 3.81 -7.57 9.83
CA GLU A 75 4.37 -8.65 9.02
C GLU A 75 3.32 -9.25 8.08
N SER A 76 2.16 -9.59 8.62
CA SER A 76 1.05 -10.24 7.90
C SER A 76 -0.03 -9.25 7.46
N ALA A 77 -0.94 -9.72 6.61
CA ALA A 77 -2.16 -8.96 6.25
C ALA A 77 -3.02 -8.64 7.47
N GLU A 78 -3.10 -9.54 8.45
CA GLU A 78 -3.82 -9.35 9.70
C GLU A 78 -3.16 -8.28 10.58
N ASP A 79 -1.83 -8.31 10.72
CA ASP A 79 -1.09 -7.28 11.45
C ASP A 79 -1.32 -5.90 10.81
N MET A 80 -1.26 -5.83 9.48
CA MET A 80 -1.48 -4.58 8.76
C MET A 80 -2.92 -4.10 8.92
N PHE A 81 -3.91 -4.99 8.83
CA PHE A 81 -5.30 -4.67 9.08
C PHE A 81 -5.48 -4.04 10.46
N ASN A 82 -4.98 -4.71 11.52
CA ASN A 82 -5.09 -4.24 12.89
C ASN A 82 -4.33 -2.91 13.11
N ALA A 83 -3.12 -2.78 12.58
CA ALA A 83 -2.32 -1.58 12.70
C ALA A 83 -2.96 -0.35 12.03
N VAL A 84 -3.57 -0.55 10.86
CA VAL A 84 -4.23 0.52 10.10
C VAL A 84 -5.57 0.90 10.73
N THR A 85 -6.45 -0.09 10.97
CA THR A 85 -7.83 0.18 11.44
C THR A 85 -7.89 0.80 12.83
N SER A 86 -6.97 0.42 13.74
CA SER A 86 -6.86 1.02 15.06
C SER A 86 -6.44 2.50 15.05
N ARG A 87 -5.79 2.95 13.97
CA ARG A 87 -5.30 4.33 13.81
C ARG A 87 -6.19 5.17 12.91
N ALA A 88 -6.89 4.54 11.97
CA ALA A 88 -7.69 5.20 10.95
C ALA A 88 -8.61 6.31 11.47
N PRO A 89 -9.34 6.17 12.60
CA PRO A 89 -10.25 7.21 13.08
C PRO A 89 -9.56 8.54 13.44
N LYS A 90 -8.24 8.56 13.59
CA LYS A 90 -7.46 9.75 13.98
C LYS A 90 -6.68 10.35 12.83
N MET A 91 -6.81 9.80 11.62
CA MET A 91 -6.07 10.22 10.43
C MET A 91 -6.94 11.10 9.54
N ASP A 92 -6.34 12.16 9.01
CA ASP A 92 -6.99 13.02 8.01
C ASP A 92 -6.90 12.39 6.61
N VAL A 93 -5.76 11.75 6.33
CA VAL A 93 -5.48 11.10 5.04
C VAL A 93 -4.94 9.70 5.27
N ILE A 94 -5.43 8.73 4.49
CA ILE A 94 -4.90 7.36 4.47
C ILE A 94 -4.54 6.99 3.02
N ILE A 95 -3.28 6.61 2.80
CA ILE A 95 -2.77 6.16 1.50
C ILE A 95 -2.33 4.71 1.60
N LYS A 96 -3.07 3.81 0.97
CA LYS A 96 -2.77 2.38 0.98
C LYS A 96 -1.94 1.98 -0.24
N ALA A 97 -0.60 2.04 -0.09
CA ALA A 97 0.36 1.67 -1.13
C ALA A 97 1.03 0.29 -0.91
N ALA A 98 0.81 -0.35 0.22
CA ALA A 98 1.32 -1.70 0.50
C ALA A 98 0.68 -2.76 -0.39
N ALA A 99 1.44 -3.76 -0.78
CA ALA A 99 0.96 -4.99 -1.41
C ALA A 99 0.56 -6.00 -0.32
N VAL A 100 -0.70 -5.95 0.06
CA VAL A 100 -1.28 -6.86 1.05
C VAL A 100 -1.77 -8.12 0.34
N ALA A 101 -1.44 -9.29 0.87
CA ALA A 101 -1.90 -10.55 0.33
C ALA A 101 -3.43 -10.68 0.46
N ASP A 102 -4.11 -11.04 -0.62
CA ASP A 102 -5.56 -11.32 -0.63
C ASP A 102 -5.91 -12.69 -0.07
N TYR A 103 -4.91 -13.56 0.04
CA TYR A 103 -5.02 -14.92 0.55
C TYR A 103 -3.88 -15.26 1.49
N ARG A 104 -4.17 -16.07 2.51
CA ARG A 104 -3.19 -16.64 3.44
C ARG A 104 -3.39 -18.14 3.58
N PRO A 105 -2.37 -18.92 3.99
CA PRO A 105 -2.57 -20.30 4.39
C PRO A 105 -3.61 -20.40 5.51
N LYS A 106 -4.60 -21.26 5.31
CA LYS A 106 -5.66 -21.53 6.29
C LYS A 106 -5.10 -22.15 7.58
N THR A 107 -4.02 -22.91 7.45
CA THR A 107 -3.32 -23.54 8.55
C THR A 107 -1.83 -23.25 8.43
N VAL A 108 -1.21 -22.79 9.49
CA VAL A 108 0.24 -22.58 9.58
C VAL A 108 0.83 -23.73 10.36
N ALA A 109 1.82 -24.42 9.79
CA ALA A 109 2.50 -25.50 10.48
C ALA A 109 3.40 -24.96 11.60
N GLU A 110 3.34 -25.56 12.79
CA GLU A 110 4.18 -25.17 13.93
C GLU A 110 5.66 -25.50 13.71
N GLU A 111 5.93 -26.56 12.92
CA GLU A 111 7.28 -26.96 12.56
C GLU A 111 7.49 -26.88 11.05
N LYS A 112 8.77 -26.77 10.64
CA LYS A 112 9.15 -26.82 9.23
C LYS A 112 8.62 -28.11 8.57
N ILE A 113 7.77 -27.97 7.55
CA ILE A 113 7.25 -29.09 6.79
C ILE A 113 8.40 -29.83 6.11
N LYS A 114 8.56 -31.11 6.45
CA LYS A 114 9.63 -31.96 5.90
C LYS A 114 9.31 -32.32 4.45
N LYS A 115 10.36 -32.43 3.64
CA LYS A 115 10.27 -32.95 2.27
C LYS A 115 9.84 -34.38 2.28
N HIS A 116 8.89 -34.75 1.45
CA HIS A 116 8.47 -36.14 1.21
C HIS A 116 8.31 -36.34 -0.30
N ASP A 117 8.20 -37.57 -0.76
CA ASP A 117 7.94 -37.92 -2.15
C ASP A 117 6.53 -37.52 -2.52
N GLY A 118 6.39 -36.77 -3.65
CA GLY A 118 5.11 -36.29 -4.17
C GLY A 118 4.97 -34.76 -4.10
N GLY A 119 3.79 -34.31 -4.50
CA GLY A 119 3.43 -32.87 -4.48
C GLY A 119 3.01 -32.39 -3.09
N MET A 120 3.01 -31.07 -2.89
CA MET A 120 2.46 -30.43 -1.72
C MET A 120 1.37 -29.44 -2.15
N SER A 121 0.23 -29.47 -1.47
CA SER A 121 -0.85 -28.50 -1.64
C SER A 121 -1.01 -27.68 -0.35
N ILE A 122 -1.28 -26.39 -0.50
CA ILE A 122 -1.55 -25.48 0.61
C ILE A 122 -2.96 -24.93 0.39
N GLU A 123 -3.85 -25.19 1.33
CA GLU A 123 -5.18 -24.60 1.33
C GLU A 123 -5.08 -23.14 1.75
N LEU A 124 -5.65 -22.23 0.94
CA LEU A 124 -5.65 -20.79 1.20
C LEU A 124 -7.06 -20.33 1.58
N GLU A 125 -7.11 -19.33 2.46
CA GLU A 125 -8.33 -18.58 2.79
C GLU A 125 -8.13 -17.10 2.51
N ARG A 126 -9.25 -16.35 2.34
CA ARG A 126 -9.21 -14.91 2.09
C ARG A 126 -8.79 -14.15 3.34
N THR A 127 -7.96 -13.12 3.13
CA THR A 127 -7.66 -12.11 4.14
C THR A 127 -8.73 -11.02 4.18
N GLN A 128 -8.65 -10.14 5.18
CA GLN A 128 -9.55 -9.00 5.29
C GLN A 128 -9.16 -7.89 4.31
N ASP A 129 -10.14 -7.35 3.60
CA ASP A 129 -9.94 -6.22 2.67
C ASP A 129 -9.88 -4.90 3.44
N ILE A 130 -8.67 -4.42 3.69
CA ILE A 130 -8.40 -3.19 4.46
C ILE A 130 -9.07 -1.98 3.81
N LEU A 131 -8.98 -1.82 2.47
CA LEU A 131 -9.59 -0.68 1.77
C LEU A 131 -11.11 -0.70 1.83
N ALA A 132 -11.73 -1.87 1.67
CA ALA A 132 -13.17 -2.03 1.79
C ALA A 132 -13.64 -1.69 3.23
N TYR A 133 -12.91 -2.17 4.23
CA TYR A 133 -13.19 -1.84 5.62
C TYR A 133 -13.11 -0.33 5.88
N LEU A 134 -12.00 0.30 5.46
CA LEU A 134 -11.80 1.75 5.65
C LEU A 134 -12.88 2.57 4.96
N GLY A 135 -13.22 2.25 3.71
CA GLY A 135 -14.26 2.97 2.98
C GLY A 135 -15.65 2.84 3.59
N ALA A 136 -15.96 1.69 4.21
CA ALA A 136 -17.22 1.48 4.93
C ALA A 136 -17.30 2.24 6.28
N HIS A 137 -16.13 2.54 6.89
CA HIS A 137 -16.05 3.17 8.22
C HIS A 137 -15.41 4.57 8.17
N LYS A 138 -15.22 5.13 6.99
CA LYS A 138 -14.55 6.41 6.76
C LYS A 138 -15.30 7.56 7.47
N PRO A 139 -14.65 8.28 8.40
CA PRO A 139 -15.23 9.50 8.98
C PRO A 139 -15.43 10.60 7.91
N ALA A 140 -16.38 11.49 8.14
CA ALA A 140 -16.54 12.66 7.28
C ALA A 140 -15.26 13.51 7.25
N GLY A 141 -14.84 13.90 6.04
CA GLY A 141 -13.63 14.70 5.83
C GLY A 141 -12.33 13.90 5.74
N GLN A 142 -12.33 12.60 6.03
CA GLN A 142 -11.15 11.76 5.83
C GLN A 142 -10.96 11.44 4.35
N PHE A 143 -9.75 11.63 3.85
CA PHE A 143 -9.37 11.30 2.47
C PHE A 143 -8.74 9.89 2.42
N LEU A 144 -9.26 9.04 1.53
CA LEU A 144 -8.82 7.66 1.37
C LEU A 144 -8.33 7.40 -0.06
N CYS A 145 -7.04 7.13 -0.21
CA CYS A 145 -6.39 6.79 -1.47
C CYS A 145 -5.93 5.33 -1.48
N GLY A 146 -6.25 4.62 -2.56
CA GLY A 146 -5.76 3.27 -2.83
C GLY A 146 -4.81 3.23 -4.01
N PHE A 147 -3.90 2.24 -4.02
CA PHE A 147 -3.11 1.89 -5.19
C PHE A 147 -3.69 0.65 -5.86
N ALA A 148 -3.69 0.65 -7.19
CA ALA A 148 -4.08 -0.49 -8.00
C ALA A 148 -3.00 -0.79 -9.04
N MET A 149 -2.73 -2.08 -9.24
CA MET A 149 -1.88 -2.56 -10.34
C MET A 149 -2.74 -3.44 -11.22
N GLU A 150 -2.85 -3.07 -12.48
CA GLU A 150 -3.71 -3.76 -13.44
C GLU A 150 -2.89 -4.12 -14.69
N THR A 151 -3.23 -5.27 -15.25
CA THR A 151 -2.66 -5.73 -16.54
C THR A 151 -3.56 -5.39 -17.71
N GLU A 152 -4.86 -5.26 -17.48
CA GLU A 152 -5.90 -5.01 -18.49
C GLU A 152 -7.00 -4.11 -17.92
N ASN A 153 -7.66 -3.33 -18.79
CA ASN A 153 -8.80 -2.48 -18.44
C ASN A 153 -8.54 -1.58 -17.21
N LEU A 154 -7.34 -0.98 -17.15
CA LEU A 154 -6.84 -0.21 -16.02
C LEU A 154 -7.89 0.78 -15.47
N ILE A 155 -8.42 1.63 -16.34
CA ILE A 155 -9.34 2.71 -15.94
C ILE A 155 -10.66 2.14 -15.41
N GLU A 156 -11.25 1.18 -16.12
CA GLU A 156 -12.54 0.57 -15.73
C GLU A 156 -12.42 -0.17 -14.40
N ASN A 157 -11.38 -0.99 -14.24
CA ASN A 157 -11.11 -1.72 -13.01
C ASN A 157 -10.86 -0.78 -11.83
N ALA A 158 -10.09 0.29 -12.05
CA ALA A 158 -9.80 1.29 -11.03
C ALA A 158 -11.05 2.06 -10.61
N ARG A 159 -11.91 2.49 -11.57
CA ARG A 159 -13.20 3.13 -11.26
C ARG A 159 -14.11 2.20 -10.45
N GLY A 160 -14.25 0.95 -10.87
CA GLY A 160 -15.03 -0.02 -10.13
C GLY A 160 -14.54 -0.25 -8.69
N LYS A 161 -13.22 -0.19 -8.46
CA LYS A 161 -12.64 -0.26 -7.10
C LYS A 161 -12.93 1.02 -6.31
N LEU A 162 -12.77 2.19 -6.91
CA LEU A 162 -13.02 3.50 -6.31
C LEU A 162 -14.45 3.58 -5.77
N GLU A 163 -15.42 3.21 -6.58
CA GLU A 163 -16.83 3.23 -6.21
C GLU A 163 -17.17 2.18 -5.14
N ARG A 164 -16.84 0.90 -5.40
CA ARG A 164 -17.18 -0.20 -4.47
C ARG A 164 -16.55 -0.06 -3.09
N LYS A 165 -15.39 0.55 -3.00
CA LYS A 165 -14.65 0.72 -1.74
C LYS A 165 -14.76 2.14 -1.18
N ASN A 166 -15.62 2.99 -1.73
CA ASN A 166 -15.85 4.37 -1.28
C ASN A 166 -14.53 5.16 -1.10
N LEU A 167 -13.65 5.08 -2.10
CA LEU A 167 -12.38 5.80 -2.11
C LEU A 167 -12.57 7.22 -2.67
N ASP A 168 -11.67 8.13 -2.28
CA ASP A 168 -11.62 9.48 -2.85
C ASP A 168 -10.70 9.52 -4.07
N MET A 169 -9.64 8.67 -4.05
CA MET A 169 -8.68 8.56 -5.15
C MET A 169 -8.18 7.13 -5.31
N ILE A 170 -7.83 6.77 -6.53
CA ILE A 170 -7.02 5.60 -6.87
C ILE A 170 -5.82 6.04 -7.72
N ALA A 171 -4.63 5.59 -7.34
CA ALA A 171 -3.43 5.65 -8.14
C ALA A 171 -3.26 4.31 -8.87
N ALA A 172 -3.54 4.28 -10.15
CA ALA A 172 -3.51 3.07 -10.96
C ALA A 172 -2.23 2.96 -11.79
N ASN A 173 -1.52 1.85 -11.63
CA ASN A 173 -0.27 1.54 -12.32
C ASN A 173 -0.50 0.46 -13.37
N SER A 174 0.03 0.67 -14.60
CA SER A 174 0.03 -0.33 -15.66
C SER A 174 1.27 -1.20 -15.58
N LEU A 175 1.11 -2.52 -15.43
CA LEU A 175 2.22 -3.48 -15.49
C LEU A 175 2.76 -3.69 -16.92
N ARG A 176 2.06 -3.21 -17.95
CA ARG A 176 2.47 -3.37 -19.37
C ARG A 176 3.45 -2.30 -19.84
N THR A 177 3.59 -1.21 -19.10
CA THR A 177 4.49 -0.11 -19.48
C THR A 177 5.93 -0.48 -19.14
N LYS A 178 6.77 -0.59 -20.18
CA LYS A 178 8.21 -0.89 -20.04
C LYS A 178 8.89 0.21 -19.19
N GLY A 179 9.50 -0.17 -18.08
CA GLY A 179 10.11 0.77 -17.11
C GLY A 179 9.22 1.17 -15.95
N ALA A 180 7.93 0.78 -15.95
CA ALA A 180 7.05 0.93 -14.80
C ALA A 180 6.90 -0.42 -14.09
N GLY A 181 7.05 -0.45 -12.76
CA GLY A 181 6.89 -1.66 -11.96
C GLY A 181 7.43 -1.56 -10.54
N PHE A 182 7.24 -2.61 -9.74
CA PHE A 182 7.61 -2.65 -8.32
C PHE A 182 9.08 -2.38 -8.01
N ALA A 183 9.99 -2.76 -8.90
CA ALA A 183 11.43 -2.65 -8.70
C ALA A 183 12.05 -1.40 -9.35
N GLY A 184 11.32 -0.70 -10.22
CA GLY A 184 11.80 0.49 -10.92
C GLY A 184 11.89 1.72 -10.03
N ASP A 185 12.71 2.69 -10.46
CA ASP A 185 12.80 4.00 -9.81
C ASP A 185 11.82 5.01 -10.42
N THR A 186 11.14 4.61 -11.50
CA THR A 186 10.13 5.41 -12.22
C THR A 186 8.79 4.70 -12.26
N ASN A 187 7.73 5.49 -12.40
CA ASN A 187 6.36 5.02 -12.47
C ASN A 187 5.58 5.76 -13.56
N VAL A 188 4.58 5.08 -14.13
CA VAL A 188 3.54 5.69 -14.97
C VAL A 188 2.22 5.42 -14.27
N VAL A 189 1.67 6.47 -13.68
CA VAL A 189 0.48 6.38 -12.82
C VAL A 189 -0.65 7.18 -13.44
N THR A 190 -1.84 6.60 -13.42
CA THR A 190 -3.08 7.33 -13.69
C THR A 190 -3.77 7.58 -12.36
N LEU A 191 -4.01 8.84 -12.04
CA LEU A 191 -4.80 9.25 -10.88
C LEU A 191 -6.28 9.33 -11.27
N LEU A 192 -7.13 8.66 -10.52
CA LEU A 192 -8.57 8.68 -10.71
C LEU A 192 -9.26 9.14 -9.43
N THR A 193 -10.10 10.16 -9.57
CA THR A 193 -11.09 10.56 -8.57
C THR A 193 -12.49 10.25 -9.10
N LYS A 194 -13.54 10.62 -8.37
CA LYS A 194 -14.92 10.47 -8.86
C LYS A 194 -15.16 11.23 -10.16
N ASP A 195 -14.57 12.42 -10.27
CA ASP A 195 -14.89 13.39 -11.34
C ASP A 195 -13.79 13.48 -12.40
N GLU A 196 -12.55 13.14 -12.05
CA GLU A 196 -11.39 13.39 -12.90
C GLU A 196 -10.54 12.13 -13.13
N THR A 197 -9.81 12.13 -14.23
CA THR A 197 -8.79 11.15 -14.58
C THR A 197 -7.59 11.89 -15.13
N GLU A 198 -6.43 11.77 -14.47
CA GLU A 198 -5.18 12.39 -14.87
C GLU A 198 -4.14 11.32 -15.13
N GLU A 199 -3.62 11.25 -16.36
CA GLU A 199 -2.49 10.39 -16.71
C GLU A 199 -1.19 11.16 -16.47
N LEU A 200 -0.40 10.70 -15.51
CA LEU A 200 0.90 11.30 -15.23
C LEU A 200 1.93 10.82 -16.26
N PRO A 201 2.88 11.67 -16.65
CA PRO A 201 4.03 11.22 -17.43
C PRO A 201 4.86 10.22 -16.61
N MET A 202 5.88 9.63 -17.23
CA MET A 202 6.85 8.82 -16.47
C MET A 202 7.60 9.71 -15.49
N LEU A 203 7.41 9.48 -14.21
CA LEU A 203 7.97 10.23 -13.09
C LEU A 203 8.78 9.32 -12.18
N SER A 204 9.72 9.90 -11.43
CA SER A 204 10.33 9.21 -10.29
C SER A 204 9.29 8.94 -9.19
N GLN A 205 9.64 8.07 -8.23
CA GLN A 205 8.77 7.78 -7.09
C GLN A 205 8.47 9.04 -6.26
N ASP A 206 9.46 9.92 -6.07
CA ASP A 206 9.30 11.17 -5.34
C ASP A 206 8.43 12.18 -6.09
N GLU A 207 8.63 12.35 -7.40
CA GLU A 207 7.79 13.23 -8.23
C GLU A 207 6.35 12.72 -8.30
N THR A 208 6.15 11.40 -8.38
CA THR A 208 4.81 10.80 -8.31
C THR A 208 4.15 11.05 -6.96
N ALA A 209 4.92 10.99 -5.87
CA ALA A 209 4.42 11.22 -4.52
C ALA A 209 4.05 12.69 -4.24
N ASP A 210 4.56 13.63 -5.01
CA ASP A 210 4.23 15.05 -4.92
C ASP A 210 2.93 15.43 -5.65
N ARG A 211 2.47 14.58 -6.56
CA ARG A 211 1.18 14.74 -7.27
C ARG A 211 0.03 14.29 -6.41
#